data_329dad420bc2d58f4412305c667325eb
#
_entry.id   329dad420bc2d58f4412305c667325eb
#
_cell.length_a   1.000
_cell.length_b   1.000
_cell.length_c   1.000
_cell.angle_alpha   90.00
_cell.angle_beta   90.00
_cell.angle_gamma   90.00
#
_symmetry.space_group_name_H-M   'P 1'
#
loop_
_entity.id
_entity.type
_entity.pdbx_description
1 polymer ?
#
loop_
_entity_poly.entity_id
_entity_poly.type
_entity_poly.pdbx_seq_one_letter_code
_entity_poly.pdbx_strand_id
1 'polypeptide(L)'
;MWATGAHGDVSPFDGPAGSLAHAFYPDAGKDRGNVHVDDDETWTIVKDTTKHNLIQVVTHELGHSFGLKHSGDRDSMMFAYINRHRLKLDLNEDDIAGIQEIYGKPRQAIAPVAPPTEGPPIREVTKRPARKPTINPFVGRQGRKETPTKTSKAYLTTTRPTRRRASTENPFYGTRNPFFNQRSNSRYFCESLDSIDAAIKINQSVYLFWKSLYFKTNGGLMPGFPRTTSGDWVGMPDNLDAALHWPADYRNPDKYMFFKGSQILFFNANKQLESVASIQSYFRGRLPDDIDAAFVRNSAQGKLTYFLKGQNYYTTNAHGTSDVRGPYAMSQWGINSKIDAAFTFEPIATYFFVGNGYYASDAYDDSMQVNHQYYPRRTSQWWLSCF
;
A
#
# COMPACT_ATOMS: atom_id res chain seq x y z
N MET A 1 -1.05 -20.15 4.34
CA MET A 1 -0.45 -21.01 3.28
C MET A 1 0.81 -20.34 2.74
N TRP A 2 1.72 -21.09 2.11
CA TRP A 2 2.84 -20.54 1.34
C TRP A 2 2.38 -20.28 -0.09
N ALA A 3 2.76 -19.13 -0.64
CA ALA A 3 2.37 -18.73 -1.99
C ALA A 3 3.35 -17.70 -2.57
N THR A 4 3.34 -17.54 -3.89
CA THR A 4 4.09 -16.51 -4.63
C THR A 4 3.15 -15.75 -5.55
N GLY A 5 3.43 -14.52 -5.86
CA GLY A 5 2.66 -13.72 -6.82
C GLY A 5 1.15 -13.79 -6.63
N ALA A 6 0.39 -13.94 -7.71
CA ALA A 6 -1.07 -14.10 -7.68
C ALA A 6 -1.46 -15.52 -7.22
N HIS A 7 -2.10 -15.66 -6.08
CA HIS A 7 -2.38 -16.95 -5.44
C HIS A 7 -3.85 -17.17 -5.05
N GLY A 8 -4.76 -16.47 -5.71
CA GLY A 8 -6.21 -16.75 -5.65
C GLY A 8 -7.00 -15.89 -4.70
N ASP A 9 -6.37 -14.94 -4.05
CA ASP A 9 -7.00 -13.87 -3.28
C ASP A 9 -6.83 -12.49 -3.94
N VAL A 10 -7.21 -11.43 -3.23
CA VAL A 10 -7.16 -10.04 -3.74
C VAL A 10 -5.83 -9.34 -3.46
N SER A 11 -4.86 -10.01 -2.82
CA SER A 11 -3.60 -9.43 -2.34
C SER A 11 -2.40 -10.25 -2.83
N PRO A 12 -2.04 -10.17 -4.13
CA PRO A 12 -0.92 -10.93 -4.65
C PRO A 12 0.39 -10.51 -3.99
N PHE A 13 1.30 -11.47 -3.81
CA PHE A 13 2.66 -11.19 -3.38
C PHE A 13 3.47 -10.56 -4.51
N ASP A 14 4.49 -9.85 -4.14
CA ASP A 14 5.28 -8.96 -5.01
C ASP A 14 6.71 -9.44 -5.26
N GLY A 15 7.02 -10.67 -4.82
CA GLY A 15 8.33 -11.27 -4.93
C GLY A 15 9.28 -10.81 -3.81
N PRO A 16 10.57 -11.12 -3.93
CA PRO A 16 11.55 -10.83 -2.87
C PRO A 16 11.53 -9.38 -2.43
N ALA A 17 11.48 -9.17 -1.13
CA ALA A 17 11.40 -7.86 -0.47
C ALA A 17 10.10 -7.10 -0.80
N GLY A 18 9.27 -6.92 0.20
CA GLY A 18 8.00 -6.22 0.06
C GLY A 18 6.99 -6.66 1.09
N SER A 19 5.88 -7.19 0.64
CA SER A 19 4.88 -7.82 1.49
C SER A 19 5.36 -9.21 1.91
N LEU A 20 5.75 -9.37 3.16
CA LEU A 20 6.28 -10.64 3.67
C LEU A 20 5.19 -11.69 3.87
N ALA A 21 4.02 -11.25 4.24
CA ALA A 21 2.85 -12.06 4.53
C ALA A 21 1.62 -11.18 4.59
N HIS A 22 0.44 -11.78 4.60
CA HIS A 22 -0.80 -11.10 4.93
C HIS A 22 -1.81 -12.06 5.57
N ALA A 23 -2.75 -11.48 6.30
CA ALA A 23 -3.84 -12.23 6.92
C ALA A 23 -5.19 -11.56 6.67
N PHE A 24 -6.23 -12.37 6.72
CA PHE A 24 -7.61 -11.94 6.57
C PHE A 24 -8.30 -11.89 7.93
N TYR A 25 -8.96 -10.76 8.19
CA TYR A 25 -9.73 -10.56 9.41
C TYR A 25 -10.88 -11.58 9.54
N PRO A 26 -11.42 -11.79 10.75
CA PRO A 26 -12.50 -12.75 10.98
C PRO A 26 -13.78 -12.49 10.18
N ASP A 27 -13.97 -11.28 9.64
CA ASP A 27 -15.12 -10.86 8.83
C ASP A 27 -14.83 -10.85 7.32
N ALA A 28 -13.67 -11.32 6.86
CA ALA A 28 -13.23 -11.26 5.47
C ALA A 28 -13.89 -12.31 4.54
N GLY A 29 -15.10 -12.73 4.81
CA GLY A 29 -15.88 -13.63 3.94
C GLY A 29 -15.26 -15.02 3.79
N LYS A 30 -14.95 -15.43 2.55
CA LYS A 30 -14.42 -16.77 2.25
C LYS A 30 -12.99 -16.99 2.77
N ASP A 31 -12.22 -15.95 2.87
CA ASP A 31 -10.79 -16.00 3.23
C ASP A 31 -10.54 -15.74 4.73
N ARG A 32 -11.62 -15.61 5.53
CA ARG A 32 -11.55 -15.27 6.96
C ARG A 32 -10.53 -16.10 7.72
N GLY A 33 -9.66 -15.43 8.46
CA GLY A 33 -8.66 -16.05 9.31
C GLY A 33 -7.51 -16.74 8.58
N ASN A 34 -7.47 -16.72 7.24
CA ASN A 34 -6.36 -17.25 6.47
C ASN A 34 -5.12 -16.39 6.67
N VAL A 35 -3.97 -17.05 6.75
CA VAL A 35 -2.64 -16.44 6.77
C VAL A 35 -1.88 -16.95 5.56
N HIS A 36 -1.39 -16.03 4.75
CA HIS A 36 -0.55 -16.32 3.59
C HIS A 36 0.84 -15.75 3.82
N VAL A 37 1.86 -16.50 3.44
CA VAL A 37 3.28 -16.19 3.64
C VAL A 37 3.95 -16.23 2.27
N ASP A 38 4.74 -15.20 1.93
CA ASP A 38 5.43 -15.13 0.66
C ASP A 38 6.60 -16.12 0.62
N ASP A 39 6.55 -17.08 -0.31
CA ASP A 39 7.58 -18.10 -0.51
C ASP A 39 8.80 -17.58 -1.30
N ASP A 40 8.69 -16.39 -1.88
CA ASP A 40 9.82 -15.71 -2.54
C ASP A 40 10.75 -15.00 -1.55
N GLU A 41 10.37 -14.92 -0.26
CA GLU A 41 11.17 -14.29 0.79
C GLU A 41 12.19 -15.23 1.43
N THR A 42 13.21 -14.64 2.05
CA THR A 42 14.21 -15.42 2.80
C THR A 42 13.85 -15.52 4.27
N TRP A 43 13.55 -16.71 4.74
CA TRP A 43 13.03 -16.98 6.07
C TRP A 43 14.08 -17.58 7.01
N THR A 44 13.92 -17.30 8.31
CA THR A 44 14.68 -17.93 9.41
C THR A 44 13.77 -18.14 10.61
N ILE A 45 14.07 -19.18 11.41
CA ILE A 45 13.45 -19.40 12.74
C ILE A 45 14.44 -19.14 13.88
N VAL A 46 15.65 -18.74 13.55
CA VAL A 46 16.70 -18.40 14.50
C VAL A 46 17.07 -16.94 14.37
N LYS A 47 17.88 -16.41 15.28
CA LYS A 47 18.37 -15.03 15.20
C LYS A 47 19.31 -14.86 14.00
N ASP A 48 18.80 -14.26 12.95
CA ASP A 48 19.55 -13.87 11.75
C ASP A 48 18.95 -12.57 11.22
N THR A 49 19.67 -11.45 11.39
CA THR A 49 19.19 -10.12 11.00
C THR A 49 19.23 -9.88 9.49
N THR A 50 19.81 -10.80 8.72
CA THR A 50 19.83 -10.74 7.25
C THR A 50 18.57 -11.36 6.61
N LYS A 51 17.78 -12.10 7.40
CA LYS A 51 16.58 -12.81 6.98
C LYS A 51 15.35 -12.36 7.78
N HIS A 52 14.17 -12.69 7.30
CA HIS A 52 12.91 -12.44 8.00
C HIS A 52 12.65 -13.55 9.03
N ASN A 53 12.33 -13.16 10.27
CA ASN A 53 11.97 -14.13 11.29
C ASN A 53 10.54 -14.62 11.06
N LEU A 54 10.40 -15.86 10.62
CA LEU A 54 9.11 -16.48 10.31
C LEU A 54 8.15 -16.46 11.52
N ILE A 55 8.66 -16.74 12.72
CA ILE A 55 7.83 -16.80 13.92
C ILE A 55 7.24 -15.40 14.22
N GLN A 56 8.06 -14.35 14.10
CA GLN A 56 7.60 -12.98 14.30
C GLN A 56 6.52 -12.61 13.30
N VAL A 57 6.76 -12.85 11.99
CA VAL A 57 5.81 -12.50 10.92
C VAL A 57 4.52 -13.28 11.10
N VAL A 58 4.57 -14.61 11.26
CA VAL A 58 3.36 -15.42 11.42
C VAL A 58 2.59 -15.06 12.70
N THR A 59 3.27 -14.71 13.79
CA THR A 59 2.58 -14.26 15.02
C THR A 59 1.85 -12.94 14.78
N HIS A 60 2.43 -12.01 14.04
CA HIS A 60 1.79 -10.77 13.61
C HIS A 60 0.53 -11.05 12.79
N GLU A 61 0.65 -11.87 11.75
CA GLU A 61 -0.47 -12.23 10.86
C GLU A 61 -1.59 -12.98 11.60
N LEU A 62 -1.24 -13.84 12.57
CA LEU A 62 -2.24 -14.47 13.45
C LEU A 62 -3.00 -13.45 14.28
N GLY A 63 -2.36 -12.37 14.72
CA GLY A 63 -3.05 -11.26 15.37
C GLY A 63 -4.14 -10.67 14.49
N HIS A 64 -3.87 -10.45 13.21
CA HIS A 64 -4.88 -10.02 12.24
C HIS A 64 -5.98 -11.06 12.06
N SER A 65 -5.64 -12.34 11.96
CA SER A 65 -6.61 -13.44 11.88
C SER A 65 -7.55 -13.50 13.10
N PHE A 66 -7.08 -13.02 14.23
CA PHE A 66 -7.90 -12.88 15.45
C PHE A 66 -8.58 -11.51 15.58
N GLY A 67 -8.46 -10.63 14.62
CA GLY A 67 -9.16 -9.34 14.61
C GLY A 67 -8.35 -8.15 15.13
N LEU A 68 -7.09 -8.33 15.54
CA LEU A 68 -6.23 -7.23 15.93
C LEU A 68 -5.85 -6.39 14.70
N LYS A 69 -5.85 -5.09 14.88
CA LYS A 69 -5.28 -4.13 13.94
C LYS A 69 -3.83 -3.84 14.28
N HIS A 70 -3.13 -3.13 13.40
CA HIS A 70 -1.81 -2.62 13.71
C HIS A 70 -1.82 -1.75 14.96
N SER A 71 -0.79 -1.88 15.77
CA SER A 71 -0.52 -1.05 16.93
C SER A 71 0.38 0.13 16.58
N GLY A 72 0.21 1.24 17.30
CA GLY A 72 1.17 2.35 17.28
C GLY A 72 2.37 2.13 18.20
N ASP A 73 2.33 1.11 19.06
CA ASP A 73 3.43 0.78 19.97
C ASP A 73 4.49 -0.05 19.24
N ARG A 74 5.73 0.46 19.19
CA ARG A 74 6.86 -0.21 18.53
C ARG A 74 7.26 -1.54 19.17
N ASP A 75 6.92 -1.74 20.43
CA ASP A 75 7.18 -2.96 21.17
C ASP A 75 6.04 -3.98 21.08
N SER A 76 4.91 -3.61 20.44
CA SER A 76 3.83 -4.52 20.14
C SER A 76 4.21 -5.52 19.04
N MET A 77 3.70 -6.74 19.12
CA MET A 77 3.76 -7.71 18.05
C MET A 77 2.96 -7.24 16.83
N MET A 78 1.90 -6.48 17.07
CA MET A 78 1.05 -5.89 16.04
C MET A 78 1.58 -4.57 15.46
N PHE A 79 2.82 -4.16 15.79
CA PHE A 79 3.44 -3.04 15.11
C PHE A 79 3.61 -3.35 13.63
N ALA A 80 3.22 -2.39 12.75
CA ALA A 80 3.11 -2.61 11.29
C ALA A 80 4.42 -3.01 10.59
N TYR A 81 5.57 -2.85 11.24
CA TYR A 81 6.87 -3.20 10.68
C TYR A 81 7.57 -4.29 11.46
N ILE A 82 8.15 -5.21 10.73
CA ILE A 82 8.97 -6.27 11.28
C ILE A 82 10.33 -5.69 11.73
N ASN A 83 10.55 -5.64 13.04
CA ASN A 83 11.84 -5.28 13.61
C ASN A 83 12.77 -6.49 13.57
N ARG A 84 13.66 -6.56 12.59
CA ARG A 84 14.66 -7.67 12.44
C ARG A 84 15.61 -7.79 13.62
N HIS A 85 15.73 -6.76 14.46
CA HIS A 85 16.56 -6.75 15.65
C HIS A 85 15.81 -7.16 16.92
N ARG A 86 14.52 -7.39 16.84
CA ARG A 86 13.71 -7.84 17.99
C ARG A 86 14.19 -9.20 18.48
N LEU A 87 14.62 -9.23 19.72
CA LEU A 87 15.19 -10.46 20.33
C LEU A 87 14.11 -11.29 21.05
N LYS A 88 13.03 -10.64 21.50
CA LYS A 88 11.94 -11.27 22.21
C LYS A 88 10.69 -11.24 21.33
N LEU A 89 10.05 -12.38 21.22
CA LEU A 89 8.78 -12.55 20.48
C LEU A 89 7.59 -12.62 21.45
N ASP A 90 7.73 -12.01 22.63
CA ASP A 90 6.67 -11.95 23.62
C ASP A 90 5.63 -10.91 23.19
N LEU A 91 4.36 -11.20 23.51
CA LEU A 91 3.29 -10.24 23.39
C LEU A 91 3.46 -9.15 24.45
N ASN A 92 3.31 -7.87 24.06
CA ASN A 92 3.31 -6.79 25.03
C ASN A 92 1.93 -6.51 25.59
N GLU A 93 1.82 -5.51 26.48
CA GLU A 93 0.55 -5.18 27.14
C GLU A 93 -0.53 -4.72 26.14
N ASP A 94 -0.16 -4.06 25.06
CA ASP A 94 -1.08 -3.59 24.02
C ASP A 94 -1.66 -4.78 23.23
N ASP A 95 -0.81 -5.74 22.82
CA ASP A 95 -1.24 -6.98 22.16
C ASP A 95 -2.21 -7.78 23.04
N ILE A 96 -1.87 -7.91 24.34
CA ILE A 96 -2.68 -8.64 25.31
C ILE A 96 -4.00 -7.92 25.55
N ALA A 97 -4.00 -6.60 25.71
CA ALA A 97 -5.19 -5.81 25.94
C ALA A 97 -6.15 -5.91 24.74
N GLY A 98 -5.61 -5.80 23.51
CA GLY A 98 -6.39 -5.92 22.27
C GLY A 98 -7.10 -7.28 22.15
N ILE A 99 -6.40 -8.38 22.39
CA ILE A 99 -7.01 -9.73 22.38
C ILE A 99 -8.05 -9.87 23.50
N GLN A 100 -7.78 -9.34 24.68
CA GLN A 100 -8.73 -9.41 25.81
C GLN A 100 -9.97 -8.53 25.59
N GLU A 101 -9.86 -7.45 24.84
CA GLU A 101 -11.01 -6.64 24.44
C GLU A 101 -11.95 -7.41 23.50
N ILE A 102 -11.40 -8.16 22.56
CA ILE A 102 -12.19 -8.92 21.57
C ILE A 102 -12.77 -10.20 22.17
N TYR A 103 -11.97 -10.96 22.93
CA TYR A 103 -12.32 -12.31 23.38
C TYR A 103 -12.58 -12.42 24.89
N GLY A 104 -12.37 -11.34 25.64
CA GLY A 104 -12.49 -11.32 27.10
C GLY A 104 -11.24 -11.82 27.82
N LYS A 105 -11.15 -11.50 29.11
CA LYS A 105 -10.05 -11.97 29.96
C LYS A 105 -10.19 -13.46 30.25
N PRO A 106 -9.10 -14.21 30.45
CA PRO A 106 -9.15 -15.60 30.89
C PRO A 106 -9.99 -15.76 32.15
N ARG A 107 -10.90 -16.72 32.17
CA ARG A 107 -11.80 -16.97 33.34
C ARG A 107 -11.06 -17.47 34.58
N GLN A 108 -9.85 -18.00 34.39
CA GLN A 108 -8.95 -18.39 35.51
C GLN A 108 -7.55 -17.95 35.12
N ALA A 109 -6.84 -17.32 36.05
CA ALA A 109 -5.41 -17.07 35.86
C ALA A 109 -4.73 -18.45 35.74
N ILE A 110 -4.20 -18.75 34.57
CA ILE A 110 -3.30 -19.89 34.38
C ILE A 110 -2.09 -19.55 35.26
N ALA A 111 -1.87 -20.30 36.32
CA ALA A 111 -0.63 -20.19 37.08
C ALA A 111 0.54 -20.27 36.14
N PRO A 112 1.61 -19.48 36.32
CA PRO A 112 2.77 -19.52 35.42
C PRO A 112 3.19 -20.97 35.26
N VAL A 113 3.17 -21.48 34.05
CA VAL A 113 3.73 -22.81 33.75
C VAL A 113 5.20 -22.69 34.10
N ALA A 114 5.62 -23.42 35.12
CA ALA A 114 7.02 -23.53 35.48
C ALA A 114 7.80 -23.93 34.20
N PRO A 115 8.97 -23.34 33.94
CA PRO A 115 9.76 -23.75 32.82
C PRO A 115 9.93 -25.27 32.85
N PRO A 116 9.83 -25.97 31.71
CA PRO A 116 9.94 -27.41 31.66
C PRO A 116 11.27 -27.77 32.33
N THR A 117 11.15 -28.51 33.46
CA THR A 117 12.30 -29.16 34.08
C THR A 117 12.95 -30.00 32.98
N GLU A 118 14.26 -29.86 32.84
CA GLU A 118 15.05 -30.63 31.87
C GLU A 118 14.53 -32.06 31.79
N GLY A 119 14.09 -32.45 30.60
CA GLY A 119 13.63 -33.82 30.36
C GLY A 119 14.82 -34.79 30.59
N PRO A 120 14.54 -36.06 30.90
CA PRO A 120 15.55 -37.02 31.13
C PRO A 120 16.51 -37.12 29.94
N PRO A 121 17.79 -37.35 30.12
CA PRO A 121 18.81 -37.34 29.09
C PRO A 121 18.40 -38.27 27.94
N ILE A 122 18.47 -37.75 26.73
CA ILE A 122 18.16 -38.49 25.49
C ILE A 122 19.09 -39.69 25.43
N ARG A 123 18.53 -40.90 25.60
CA ARG A 123 19.27 -42.14 25.36
C ARG A 123 19.69 -42.15 23.88
N GLU A 124 21.03 -42.26 23.72
CA GLU A 124 21.65 -42.45 22.42
C GLU A 124 21.04 -43.66 21.69
N VAL A 125 20.32 -43.40 20.60
CA VAL A 125 19.77 -44.45 19.77
C VAL A 125 20.91 -45.02 18.92
N THR A 126 21.42 -46.17 19.33
CA THR A 126 22.39 -46.95 18.55
C THR A 126 21.83 -47.24 17.16
N LYS A 127 22.58 -46.88 16.14
CA LYS A 127 22.29 -47.10 14.73
C LYS A 127 22.01 -48.58 14.42
N ARG A 128 20.78 -48.90 14.04
CA ARG A 128 20.45 -50.20 13.41
C ARG A 128 21.03 -50.22 12.00
N PRO A 129 21.64 -51.31 11.55
CA PRO A 129 22.19 -51.42 10.18
C PRO A 129 21.08 -51.43 9.13
N ALA A 130 21.31 -50.73 8.03
CA ALA A 130 20.42 -50.61 6.89
C ALA A 130 20.16 -51.94 6.25
N ARG A 131 18.86 -52.35 6.12
CA ARG A 131 18.43 -53.44 5.28
C ARG A 131 18.43 -52.96 3.81
N LYS A 132 19.14 -53.71 2.95
CA LYS A 132 19.13 -53.54 1.51
C LYS A 132 17.70 -53.79 0.95
N PRO A 133 17.23 -52.98 -0.03
CA PRO A 133 15.99 -53.25 -0.71
C PRO A 133 16.17 -54.42 -1.68
N THR A 134 15.34 -55.43 -1.56
CA THR A 134 15.19 -56.53 -2.51
C THR A 134 14.38 -56.02 -3.70
N ILE A 135 15.00 -56.09 -4.87
CA ILE A 135 14.36 -55.80 -6.17
C ILE A 135 13.54 -57.01 -6.55
N ASN A 136 12.26 -56.85 -6.84
CA ASN A 136 11.40 -57.87 -7.41
C ASN A 136 11.14 -57.54 -8.88
N PRO A 137 11.49 -58.38 -9.84
CA PRO A 137 11.30 -58.12 -11.26
C PRO A 137 9.97 -58.74 -11.75
N PHE A 138 9.07 -57.93 -12.24
CA PHE A 138 7.97 -58.40 -13.08
C PHE A 138 7.92 -57.53 -14.35
N VAL A 139 8.47 -58.11 -15.36
CA VAL A 139 7.99 -58.53 -16.70
C VAL A 139 6.91 -57.64 -17.33
N GLY A 140 7.31 -57.13 -18.46
CA GLY A 140 6.71 -56.27 -19.40
C GLY A 140 5.38 -56.66 -20.04
N ARG A 141 4.82 -55.67 -20.69
CA ARG A 141 4.09 -55.89 -21.97
C ARG A 141 4.18 -54.65 -22.84
N GLN A 142 4.53 -54.92 -24.06
CA GLN A 142 4.69 -54.05 -25.20
C GLN A 142 3.35 -53.50 -25.72
N GLY A 143 3.43 -52.35 -26.39
CA GLY A 143 2.70 -52.14 -27.63
C GLY A 143 1.67 -50.99 -27.60
N ARG A 144 1.93 -49.87 -28.17
CA ARG A 144 1.59 -49.53 -29.56
C ARG A 144 1.95 -48.07 -29.86
N LYS A 145 2.69 -47.93 -30.93
CA LYS A 145 2.88 -46.66 -31.65
C LYS A 145 1.63 -46.37 -32.46
N GLU A 146 1.17 -45.13 -32.49
CA GLU A 146 0.50 -44.59 -33.68
C GLU A 146 0.92 -43.14 -33.88
N THR A 147 1.43 -42.88 -35.05
CA THR A 147 1.93 -41.63 -35.62
C THR A 147 0.80 -40.85 -36.34
N PRO A 148 1.02 -39.61 -36.72
CA PRO A 148 -0.02 -38.60 -36.92
C PRO A 148 -0.51 -38.52 -38.36
N THR A 149 -1.74 -38.13 -38.59
CA THR A 149 -2.25 -37.75 -39.91
C THR A 149 -2.50 -36.24 -39.99
N LYS A 150 -1.80 -35.63 -40.93
CA LYS A 150 -2.07 -34.29 -41.48
C LYS A 150 -3.34 -34.33 -42.33
N THR A 151 -4.19 -33.32 -42.23
CA THR A 151 -4.98 -32.89 -43.40
C THR A 151 -5.24 -31.36 -43.37
N SER A 152 -5.17 -30.85 -44.54
CA SER A 152 -5.01 -29.48 -44.99
C SER A 152 -6.32 -28.72 -45.17
N LYS A 153 -6.19 -27.39 -45.17
CA LYS A 153 -6.81 -26.36 -46.03
C LYS A 153 -8.32 -26.17 -46.06
N ALA A 154 -8.76 -24.95 -45.82
CA ALA A 154 -9.40 -24.15 -46.87
C ALA A 154 -9.49 -22.66 -46.44
N TYR A 155 -9.05 -21.79 -47.30
CA TYR A 155 -9.24 -20.34 -47.37
C TYR A 155 -10.68 -19.99 -47.71
N LEU A 156 -11.23 -18.93 -47.16
CA LEU A 156 -12.23 -18.12 -47.84
C LEU A 156 -12.17 -16.67 -47.38
N THR A 157 -11.71 -15.86 -48.28
CA THR A 157 -11.81 -14.38 -48.28
C THR A 157 -13.22 -13.98 -48.69
N THR A 158 -13.80 -12.99 -48.02
CA THR A 158 -14.78 -12.10 -48.67
C THR A 158 -14.72 -10.70 -48.09
N THR A 159 -14.82 -9.81 -48.99
CA THR A 159 -14.61 -8.39 -49.06
C THR A 159 -15.72 -7.56 -48.39
N ARG A 160 -15.29 -6.34 -48.00
CA ARG A 160 -15.99 -5.14 -47.56
C ARG A 160 -17.17 -4.71 -48.46
N PRO A 161 -18.17 -4.00 -47.92
CA PRO A 161 -18.29 -2.64 -48.40
C PRO A 161 -18.52 -1.53 -47.35
N THR A 162 -17.94 -0.41 -47.66
CA THR A 162 -18.12 0.93 -47.08
C THR A 162 -19.50 1.51 -47.25
N ARG A 163 -20.05 2.18 -46.22
CA ARG A 163 -21.01 3.26 -46.44
C ARG A 163 -20.89 4.34 -45.37
N ARG A 164 -20.43 5.49 -45.78
CA ARG A 164 -20.55 6.78 -45.09
C ARG A 164 -22.04 7.20 -45.02
N ARG A 165 -22.44 7.67 -43.86
CA ARG A 165 -23.51 8.71 -43.81
C ARG A 165 -23.22 9.62 -42.61
N ALA A 166 -23.08 10.89 -42.91
CA ALA A 166 -23.03 11.99 -41.96
C ALA A 166 -24.44 12.25 -41.43
N SER A 167 -24.56 12.48 -40.13
CA SER A 167 -25.63 13.29 -39.58
C SER A 167 -25.09 14.09 -38.40
N THR A 168 -25.21 15.37 -38.53
CA THR A 168 -25.02 16.43 -37.54
C THR A 168 -26.06 16.30 -36.46
N GLU A 169 -25.64 16.02 -35.22
CA GLU A 169 -26.39 16.33 -34.02
C GLU A 169 -25.46 16.75 -32.89
N ASN A 170 -25.86 17.79 -32.22
CA ASN A 170 -25.19 18.55 -31.18
C ASN A 170 -25.05 17.72 -29.89
N PRO A 171 -23.85 17.60 -29.27
CA PRO A 171 -23.64 16.70 -28.14
C PRO A 171 -23.61 17.45 -26.79
N PHE A 172 -24.69 18.12 -26.46
CA PHE A 172 -24.86 18.60 -25.08
C PHE A 172 -26.30 18.32 -24.62
N TYR A 173 -26.43 17.42 -23.68
CA TYR A 173 -27.53 16.93 -22.85
C TYR A 173 -27.88 15.45 -23.08
N GLY A 174 -27.26 14.62 -22.28
CA GLY A 174 -27.60 13.20 -22.16
C GLY A 174 -26.75 12.51 -21.10
N THR A 175 -27.34 12.25 -19.97
CA THR A 175 -26.79 11.60 -18.78
C THR A 175 -26.33 10.15 -19.03
N ARG A 176 -25.23 9.96 -19.71
CA ARG A 176 -24.41 8.74 -19.65
C ARG A 176 -22.98 9.13 -20.02
N ASN A 177 -22.12 9.15 -19.02
CA ASN A 177 -20.69 9.37 -19.22
C ASN A 177 -20.16 8.26 -20.16
N PRO A 178 -19.69 8.56 -21.40
CA PRO A 178 -19.27 7.55 -22.36
C PRO A 178 -17.96 6.85 -22.00
N PHE A 179 -17.35 7.18 -20.87
CA PHE A 179 -16.07 6.65 -20.42
C PHE A 179 -16.16 5.43 -19.48
N PHE A 180 -17.35 4.93 -19.18
CA PHE A 180 -17.51 3.81 -18.23
C PHE A 180 -17.94 2.49 -18.88
N ASN A 181 -17.07 1.92 -19.71
CA ASN A 181 -17.11 0.50 -19.99
C ASN A 181 -15.97 -0.16 -19.15
N GLN A 182 -16.31 -0.77 -18.02
CA GLN A 182 -15.38 -1.17 -16.95
C GLN A 182 -14.16 -1.99 -17.39
N ARG A 183 -14.20 -2.68 -18.52
CA ARG A 183 -13.06 -3.49 -19.02
C ARG A 183 -12.11 -2.78 -19.97
N SER A 184 -12.54 -1.72 -20.66
CA SER A 184 -11.66 -0.96 -21.58
C SER A 184 -10.93 0.19 -20.89
N ASN A 185 -11.48 0.72 -19.79
CA ASN A 185 -10.93 1.89 -19.10
C ASN A 185 -9.84 1.55 -18.07
N SER A 186 -9.88 0.35 -17.46
CA SER A 186 -8.79 -0.08 -16.57
C SER A 186 -7.46 -0.14 -17.29
N ARG A 187 -7.45 -0.59 -18.54
CA ARG A 187 -6.25 -0.68 -19.36
C ARG A 187 -5.69 0.69 -19.72
N TYR A 188 -6.55 1.68 -20.00
CA TYR A 188 -6.12 3.02 -20.39
C TYR A 188 -5.30 3.72 -19.30
N PHE A 189 -5.79 3.82 -18.05
CA PHE A 189 -5.03 4.50 -17.02
C PHE A 189 -3.81 3.69 -16.55
N CYS A 190 -3.87 2.36 -16.60
CA CYS A 190 -2.74 1.50 -16.29
C CYS A 190 -1.54 1.73 -17.22
N GLU A 191 -1.80 1.99 -18.50
CA GLU A 191 -0.78 2.24 -19.52
C GLU A 191 -0.39 3.73 -19.61
N SER A 192 -1.32 4.64 -19.28
CA SER A 192 -1.16 6.09 -19.51
C SER A 192 -0.78 6.89 -18.27
N LEU A 193 -0.74 6.25 -17.08
CA LEU A 193 -0.37 6.94 -15.86
C LEU A 193 1.10 7.36 -15.92
N ASP A 194 1.31 8.64 -16.08
CA ASP A 194 2.62 9.29 -16.19
C ASP A 194 3.14 9.81 -14.82
N SER A 195 2.22 10.32 -13.98
CA SER A 195 2.51 10.79 -12.61
C SER A 195 1.22 10.80 -11.80
N ILE A 196 1.33 11.08 -10.52
CA ILE A 196 0.21 11.44 -9.63
C ILE A 196 0.33 12.93 -9.33
N ASP A 197 -0.70 13.69 -9.62
CA ASP A 197 -0.70 15.16 -9.44
C ASP A 197 -0.79 15.56 -7.96
N ALA A 198 -1.58 14.81 -7.17
CA ALA A 198 -1.72 15.04 -5.75
C ALA A 198 -2.15 13.76 -5.03
N ALA A 199 -1.76 13.61 -3.78
CA ALA A 199 -2.13 12.46 -2.95
C ALA A 199 -2.54 12.91 -1.55
N ILE A 200 -3.58 12.30 -1.00
CA ILE A 200 -4.06 12.63 0.34
C ILE A 200 -4.65 11.38 1.00
N LYS A 201 -4.36 11.19 2.29
CA LYS A 201 -5.01 10.18 3.12
C LYS A 201 -6.18 10.80 3.86
N ILE A 202 -7.36 10.21 3.72
CA ILE A 202 -8.57 10.58 4.47
C ILE A 202 -9.11 9.31 5.12
N ASN A 203 -9.11 9.28 6.45
CA ASN A 203 -9.39 8.08 7.23
C ASN A 203 -8.44 6.92 6.82
N GLN A 204 -9.00 5.76 6.47
CA GLN A 204 -8.23 4.59 6.04
C GLN A 204 -8.06 4.48 4.52
N SER A 205 -8.44 5.50 3.76
CA SER A 205 -8.36 5.48 2.31
C SER A 205 -7.38 6.52 1.80
N VAL A 206 -6.65 6.17 0.75
CA VAL A 206 -5.79 7.09 0.00
C VAL A 206 -6.52 7.54 -1.25
N TYR A 207 -6.47 8.83 -1.51
CA TYR A 207 -7.01 9.46 -2.70
C TYR A 207 -5.84 9.94 -3.54
N LEU A 208 -5.72 9.42 -4.76
CA LEU A 208 -4.70 9.79 -5.73
C LEU A 208 -5.37 10.54 -6.86
N PHE A 209 -4.92 11.76 -7.13
CA PHE A 209 -5.46 12.63 -8.18
C PHE A 209 -4.57 12.58 -9.39
N TRP A 210 -5.17 12.49 -10.57
CA TRP A 210 -4.51 12.43 -11.86
C TRP A 210 -5.36 13.15 -12.91
N LYS A 211 -4.88 14.29 -13.39
CA LYS A 211 -5.60 15.13 -14.34
C LYS A 211 -7.01 15.51 -13.82
N SER A 212 -8.05 15.10 -14.50
CA SER A 212 -9.45 15.32 -14.10
C SER A 212 -10.06 14.13 -13.34
N LEU A 213 -9.27 13.13 -13.00
CA LEU A 213 -9.71 11.90 -12.35
C LEU A 213 -9.11 11.78 -10.94
N TYR A 214 -9.77 11.00 -10.10
CA TYR A 214 -9.16 10.54 -8.87
C TYR A 214 -9.46 9.07 -8.61
N PHE A 215 -8.54 8.42 -7.96
CA PHE A 215 -8.60 7.05 -7.50
C PHE A 215 -8.77 7.02 -6.00
N LYS A 216 -9.56 6.10 -5.50
CA LYS A 216 -9.63 5.81 -4.07
C LYS A 216 -9.09 4.40 -3.85
N THR A 217 -8.11 4.26 -2.97
CA THR A 217 -7.44 3.01 -2.70
C THR A 217 -7.45 2.67 -1.20
N ASN A 218 -7.47 1.39 -0.88
CA ASN A 218 -7.27 0.87 0.46
C ASN A 218 -6.63 -0.52 0.32
N GLY A 219 -5.28 -0.54 0.12
CA GLY A 219 -4.56 -1.76 -0.27
C GLY A 219 -4.80 -2.22 -1.71
N GLY A 220 -5.40 -1.37 -2.54
CA GLY A 220 -5.73 -1.60 -3.95
C GLY A 220 -6.83 -0.66 -4.42
N LEU A 221 -7.07 -0.60 -5.73
CA LEU A 221 -8.11 0.27 -6.30
C LEU A 221 -9.50 -0.17 -5.85
N MET A 222 -10.25 0.72 -5.23
CA MET A 222 -11.61 0.42 -4.78
C MET A 222 -12.60 0.32 -5.96
N PRO A 223 -13.62 -0.54 -5.88
CA PRO A 223 -14.66 -0.64 -6.90
C PRO A 223 -15.34 0.70 -7.19
N GLY A 224 -15.62 0.98 -8.47
CA GLY A 224 -16.28 2.21 -8.91
C GLY A 224 -15.33 3.40 -9.12
N PHE A 225 -14.01 3.19 -9.03
CA PHE A 225 -12.98 4.17 -9.37
C PHE A 225 -12.18 3.75 -10.61
N PRO A 226 -11.55 4.71 -11.34
CA PRO A 226 -11.49 6.15 -11.06
C PRO A 226 -12.83 6.87 -11.27
N ARG A 227 -12.97 8.05 -10.64
CA ARG A 227 -14.08 8.98 -10.84
C ARG A 227 -13.57 10.34 -11.27
N THR A 228 -14.44 11.16 -11.85
CA THR A 228 -14.10 12.54 -12.16
C THR A 228 -14.01 13.37 -10.89
N THR A 229 -13.00 14.21 -10.82
CA THR A 229 -12.77 15.10 -9.67
C THR A 229 -13.97 16.02 -9.46
N SER A 230 -14.41 16.68 -10.53
CA SER A 230 -15.54 17.64 -10.50
C SER A 230 -16.88 17.01 -10.12
N GLY A 231 -17.04 15.68 -10.29
CA GLY A 231 -18.28 14.97 -9.96
C GLY A 231 -18.50 14.80 -8.46
N ASP A 232 -17.43 14.58 -7.71
CA ASP A 232 -17.49 14.30 -6.27
C ASP A 232 -16.91 15.44 -5.40
N TRP A 233 -16.01 16.27 -5.97
CA TRP A 233 -15.39 17.41 -5.32
C TRP A 233 -15.80 18.69 -6.02
N VAL A 234 -16.97 19.20 -5.69
CA VAL A 234 -17.57 20.37 -6.38
C VAL A 234 -16.67 21.59 -6.18
N GLY A 235 -16.19 22.15 -7.32
CA GLY A 235 -15.27 23.30 -7.32
C GLY A 235 -13.79 22.94 -7.33
N MET A 236 -13.44 21.64 -7.39
CA MET A 236 -12.05 21.19 -7.51
C MET A 236 -11.55 21.40 -8.95
N PRO A 237 -10.42 22.07 -9.15
CA PRO A 237 -9.78 22.16 -10.47
C PRO A 237 -9.11 20.84 -10.87
N ASP A 238 -8.92 20.67 -12.17
CA ASP A 238 -8.10 19.59 -12.72
C ASP A 238 -6.60 19.87 -12.55
N ASN A 239 -5.77 18.82 -12.68
CA ASN A 239 -4.31 18.90 -12.59
C ASN A 239 -3.86 19.63 -11.32
N LEU A 240 -4.21 19.10 -10.17
CA LEU A 240 -3.78 19.62 -8.87
C LEU A 240 -2.24 19.61 -8.76
N ASP A 241 -1.69 20.48 -7.95
CA ASP A 241 -0.25 20.54 -7.72
C ASP A 241 0.14 19.81 -6.44
N ALA A 242 -0.71 19.86 -5.39
CA ALA A 242 -0.51 19.13 -4.13
C ALA A 242 -1.83 18.96 -3.37
N ALA A 243 -1.83 18.07 -2.39
CA ALA A 243 -2.91 17.92 -1.43
C ALA A 243 -2.37 17.68 -0.02
N LEU A 244 -3.11 18.13 0.99
CA LEU A 244 -2.73 18.05 2.38
C LEU A 244 -3.95 17.84 3.27
N HIS A 245 -3.89 16.88 4.18
CA HIS A 245 -4.83 16.75 5.27
C HIS A 245 -4.17 17.16 6.59
N TRP A 246 -4.65 18.23 7.18
CA TRP A 246 -4.37 18.56 8.56
C TRP A 246 -5.45 17.92 9.44
N PRO A 247 -5.13 16.85 10.15
CA PRO A 247 -6.12 16.21 11.02
C PRO A 247 -6.52 17.09 12.17
N ALA A 248 -7.77 16.99 12.62
CA ALA A 248 -8.27 17.71 13.76
C ALA A 248 -7.40 17.50 15.01
N ASP A 249 -7.28 18.53 15.80
CA ASP A 249 -6.78 18.49 17.17
C ASP A 249 -7.78 19.21 18.10
N TYR A 250 -7.46 19.34 19.38
CA TYR A 250 -8.35 19.96 20.36
C TYR A 250 -8.65 21.45 20.12
N ARG A 251 -7.91 22.10 19.21
CA ARG A 251 -8.08 23.52 18.86
C ARG A 251 -8.52 23.75 17.43
N ASN A 252 -8.23 22.81 16.55
CA ASN A 252 -8.39 22.97 15.11
C ASN A 252 -9.22 21.83 14.53
N PRO A 253 -10.24 22.12 13.70
CA PRO A 253 -10.97 21.11 12.95
C PRO A 253 -10.08 20.51 11.84
N ASP A 254 -10.51 19.35 11.31
CA ASP A 254 -9.93 18.80 10.09
C ASP A 254 -9.93 19.81 8.95
N LYS A 255 -8.81 19.89 8.22
CA LYS A 255 -8.69 20.71 7.01
C LYS A 255 -8.15 19.88 5.86
N TYR A 256 -8.90 19.85 4.79
CA TYR A 256 -8.48 19.28 3.52
C TYR A 256 -8.08 20.41 2.59
N MET A 257 -6.79 20.50 2.29
CA MET A 257 -6.20 21.58 1.51
C MET A 257 -5.71 21.02 0.18
N PHE A 258 -6.09 21.68 -0.89
CA PHE A 258 -5.61 21.35 -2.24
C PHE A 258 -4.93 22.58 -2.82
N PHE A 259 -3.80 22.38 -3.47
CA PHE A 259 -2.97 23.44 -4.01
C PHE A 259 -3.08 23.46 -5.52
N LYS A 260 -3.24 24.67 -6.08
CA LYS A 260 -3.22 24.92 -7.52
C LYS A 260 -2.63 26.29 -7.81
N GLY A 261 -1.45 26.31 -8.46
CA GLY A 261 -0.71 27.55 -8.72
C GLY A 261 -0.41 28.28 -7.43
N SER A 262 -0.87 29.50 -7.34
CA SER A 262 -0.74 30.35 -6.14
C SER A 262 -1.88 30.22 -5.12
N GLN A 263 -2.80 29.25 -5.33
CA GLN A 263 -4.02 29.14 -4.53
C GLN A 263 -4.05 27.89 -3.65
N ILE A 264 -4.75 28.00 -2.53
CA ILE A 264 -5.15 26.90 -1.65
C ILE A 264 -6.67 26.84 -1.67
N LEU A 265 -7.21 25.67 -1.96
CA LEU A 265 -8.63 25.38 -1.89
C LEU A 265 -8.88 24.57 -0.61
N PHE A 266 -9.78 25.04 0.23
CA PHE A 266 -10.16 24.36 1.46
C PHE A 266 -11.47 23.61 1.26
N PHE A 267 -11.46 22.33 1.56
CA PHE A 267 -12.63 21.44 1.47
C PHE A 267 -12.98 20.90 2.85
N ASN A 268 -14.26 20.66 3.09
CA ASN A 268 -14.74 19.96 4.28
C ASN A 268 -14.77 18.44 4.08
N ALA A 269 -15.12 17.71 5.14
CA ALA A 269 -15.23 16.25 5.12
C ALA A 269 -16.28 15.72 4.11
N ASN A 270 -17.26 16.56 3.70
CA ASN A 270 -18.27 16.24 2.70
C ASN A 270 -17.81 16.56 1.26
N LYS A 271 -16.54 16.89 1.07
CA LYS A 271 -15.94 17.24 -0.23
C LYS A 271 -16.53 18.51 -0.87
N GLN A 272 -16.98 19.46 -0.06
CA GLN A 272 -17.50 20.73 -0.51
C GLN A 272 -16.44 21.81 -0.33
N LEU A 273 -16.26 22.65 -1.34
CA LEU A 273 -15.36 23.80 -1.28
C LEU A 273 -15.90 24.83 -0.28
N GLU A 274 -15.13 25.15 0.75
CA GLU A 274 -15.48 26.12 1.78
C GLU A 274 -14.89 27.50 1.50
N SER A 275 -13.64 27.55 1.08
CA SER A 275 -12.93 28.81 0.81
C SER A 275 -11.72 28.59 -0.09
N VAL A 276 -11.24 29.71 -0.64
CA VAL A 276 -10.00 29.79 -1.42
C VAL A 276 -9.15 30.91 -0.84
N ALA A 277 -7.84 30.66 -0.69
CA ALA A 277 -6.89 31.68 -0.26
C ALA A 277 -5.64 31.66 -1.16
N SER A 278 -4.88 32.74 -1.20
CA SER A 278 -3.55 32.67 -1.81
C SER A 278 -2.54 32.05 -0.84
N ILE A 279 -1.58 31.27 -1.35
CA ILE A 279 -0.48 30.67 -0.58
C ILE A 279 0.28 31.77 0.15
N GLN A 280 0.62 32.85 -0.54
CA GLN A 280 1.36 33.99 0.00
C GLN A 280 0.64 34.66 1.19
N SER A 281 -0.68 34.87 1.06
CA SER A 281 -1.48 35.43 2.13
C SER A 281 -1.59 34.51 3.33
N TYR A 282 -1.88 33.24 3.09
CA TYR A 282 -2.12 32.24 4.13
C TYR A 282 -0.85 31.92 4.94
N PHE A 283 0.30 31.77 4.28
CA PHE A 283 1.59 31.49 4.90
C PHE A 283 2.47 32.74 5.07
N ARG A 284 1.89 33.95 4.96
CA ARG A 284 2.56 35.25 5.21
C ARG A 284 3.83 35.43 4.36
N GLY A 285 3.80 35.04 3.10
CA GLY A 285 4.93 35.17 2.19
C GLY A 285 6.10 34.21 2.46
N ARG A 286 5.93 33.21 3.31
CA ARG A 286 7.01 32.30 3.72
C ARG A 286 7.04 30.97 2.95
N LEU A 287 6.00 30.69 2.18
CA LEU A 287 5.91 29.52 1.35
C LEU A 287 5.85 29.95 -0.11
N PRO A 288 6.60 29.31 -1.03
CA PRO A 288 6.49 29.61 -2.46
C PRO A 288 5.15 29.18 -3.05
N ASP A 289 4.79 29.74 -4.19
CA ASP A 289 3.69 29.28 -5.01
C ASP A 289 4.05 27.97 -5.73
N ASP A 290 3.06 27.32 -6.36
CA ASP A 290 3.23 26.07 -7.12
C ASP A 290 3.87 24.96 -6.30
N ILE A 291 3.33 24.65 -5.13
CA ILE A 291 3.78 23.56 -4.26
C ILE A 291 3.62 22.22 -5.00
N ASP A 292 4.70 21.43 -5.07
CA ASP A 292 4.72 20.18 -5.81
C ASP A 292 4.13 19.00 -5.01
N ALA A 293 4.27 19.00 -3.67
CA ALA A 293 3.68 17.99 -2.79
C ALA A 293 3.59 18.53 -1.36
N ALA A 294 2.69 17.99 -0.56
CA ALA A 294 2.59 18.32 0.87
C ALA A 294 2.13 17.11 1.68
N PHE A 295 2.62 16.98 2.91
CA PHE A 295 2.23 15.93 3.83
C PHE A 295 2.46 16.34 5.29
N VAL A 296 1.76 15.65 6.20
CA VAL A 296 1.96 15.77 7.65
C VAL A 296 2.56 14.47 8.16
N ARG A 297 3.55 14.55 9.03
CA ARG A 297 4.09 13.37 9.72
C ARG A 297 4.46 13.67 11.16
N ASN A 298 4.53 12.65 11.99
CA ASN A 298 5.13 12.72 13.32
C ASN A 298 6.65 12.72 13.20
N SER A 299 7.31 13.54 14.00
CA SER A 299 8.75 13.60 14.15
C SER A 299 9.12 13.62 15.64
N ALA A 300 10.41 13.53 15.96
CA ALA A 300 10.89 13.69 17.33
C ALA A 300 10.52 15.06 17.94
N GLN A 301 10.26 16.08 17.12
CA GLN A 301 9.86 17.43 17.53
C GLN A 301 8.34 17.61 17.56
N GLY A 302 7.57 16.56 17.38
CA GLY A 302 6.12 16.59 17.27
C GLY A 302 5.64 16.48 15.82
N LYS A 303 4.36 16.79 15.61
CA LYS A 303 3.74 16.70 14.29
C LYS A 303 4.14 17.89 13.42
N LEU A 304 4.81 17.62 12.30
CA LEU A 304 5.27 18.60 11.32
C LEU A 304 4.53 18.45 9.99
N THR A 305 4.28 19.59 9.35
CA THR A 305 3.85 19.67 7.96
C THR A 305 5.04 19.96 7.06
N TYR A 306 5.12 19.24 5.96
CA TYR A 306 6.15 19.40 4.94
C TYR A 306 5.49 19.90 3.65
N PHE A 307 6.13 20.88 3.00
CA PHE A 307 5.78 21.38 1.67
C PHE A 307 6.99 21.24 0.78
N LEU A 308 6.82 20.65 -0.38
CA LEU A 308 7.91 20.35 -1.31
C LEU A 308 7.82 21.28 -2.52
N LYS A 309 8.97 21.80 -2.94
CA LYS A 309 9.11 22.59 -4.17
C LYS A 309 10.45 22.32 -4.84
N GLY A 310 10.42 21.72 -6.02
CA GLY A 310 11.63 21.29 -6.72
C GLY A 310 12.43 20.28 -5.90
N GLN A 311 13.68 20.64 -5.57
CA GLN A 311 14.57 19.83 -4.73
C GLN A 311 14.65 20.33 -3.28
N ASN A 312 13.70 21.19 -2.88
CA ASN A 312 13.68 21.75 -1.55
C ASN A 312 12.39 21.42 -0.81
N TYR A 313 12.47 21.45 0.52
CA TYR A 313 11.29 21.36 1.38
C TYR A 313 11.25 22.49 2.39
N TYR A 314 10.05 22.76 2.83
CA TYR A 314 9.72 23.69 3.89
C TYR A 314 8.96 22.96 4.99
N THR A 315 9.12 23.36 6.23
CA THR A 315 8.41 22.74 7.36
C THR A 315 7.69 23.81 8.19
N THR A 316 6.58 23.38 8.79
CA THR A 316 5.91 24.15 9.83
C THR A 316 5.32 23.19 10.86
N ASN A 317 5.02 23.65 12.07
CA ASN A 317 4.23 22.85 12.99
C ASN A 317 2.86 22.53 12.36
N ALA A 318 2.26 21.40 12.71
CA ALA A 318 0.92 21.09 12.26
C ALA A 318 -0.02 22.27 12.57
N HIS A 319 -0.83 22.66 11.59
CA HIS A 319 -1.68 23.85 11.62
C HIS A 319 -0.96 25.22 11.72
N GLY A 320 0.39 25.24 11.71
CA GLY A 320 1.16 26.48 11.74
C GLY A 320 1.20 27.20 10.41
N THR A 321 0.92 28.49 10.40
CA THR A 321 0.99 29.32 9.19
C THR A 321 2.07 30.41 9.26
N SER A 322 2.63 30.64 10.45
CA SER A 322 3.58 31.74 10.70
C SER A 322 5.01 31.31 11.02
N ASP A 323 5.22 30.01 11.27
CA ASP A 323 6.50 29.42 11.66
C ASP A 323 7.14 28.56 10.55
N VAL A 324 6.79 28.83 9.29
CA VAL A 324 7.37 28.13 8.13
C VAL A 324 8.88 28.37 8.11
N ARG A 325 9.63 27.26 8.03
CA ARG A 325 11.10 27.20 8.00
C ARG A 325 11.56 26.56 6.70
N GLY A 326 12.71 26.91 6.22
CA GLY A 326 13.29 26.46 4.96
C GLY A 326 13.66 27.63 4.06
N PRO A 327 14.06 27.38 2.80
CA PRO A 327 14.14 26.05 2.17
C PRO A 327 15.26 25.17 2.72
N TYR A 328 15.01 23.88 2.80
CA TYR A 328 16.00 22.84 3.11
C TYR A 328 16.14 21.91 1.91
N ALA A 329 17.36 21.44 1.62
CA ALA A 329 17.59 20.52 0.51
C ALA A 329 17.10 19.10 0.84
N MET A 330 16.45 18.42 -0.13
CA MET A 330 16.01 17.03 -0.01
C MET A 330 17.09 16.01 -0.37
N SER A 331 18.31 16.43 -0.67
CA SER A 331 19.38 15.54 -1.17
C SER A 331 19.65 14.33 -0.26
N GLN A 332 19.46 14.50 1.05
CA GLN A 332 19.63 13.42 2.03
C GLN A 332 18.52 12.36 2.00
N TRP A 333 17.38 12.62 1.36
CA TRP A 333 16.28 11.63 1.29
C TRP A 333 16.56 10.52 0.25
N GLY A 334 17.56 10.72 -0.59
CA GLY A 334 17.92 9.79 -1.65
C GLY A 334 17.06 9.90 -2.90
N ILE A 335 16.13 10.86 -2.98
CA ILE A 335 15.30 11.12 -4.14
C ILE A 335 15.89 12.29 -4.93
N ASN A 336 16.45 12.01 -6.10
CA ASN A 336 17.14 13.02 -6.93
C ASN A 336 16.23 13.65 -8.00
N SER A 337 14.93 13.42 -7.91
CA SER A 337 13.93 13.95 -8.84
C SER A 337 12.92 14.82 -8.09
N LYS A 338 12.19 15.66 -8.82
CA LYS A 338 11.02 16.32 -8.29
C LYS A 338 10.03 15.26 -7.78
N ILE A 339 9.47 15.48 -6.60
CA ILE A 339 8.38 14.68 -6.05
C ILE A 339 7.06 15.31 -6.51
N ASP A 340 6.24 14.55 -7.21
CA ASP A 340 4.98 15.04 -7.80
C ASP A 340 3.82 15.01 -6.80
N ALA A 341 3.81 14.05 -5.87
CA ALA A 341 2.81 13.96 -4.80
C ALA A 341 3.40 13.23 -3.58
N ALA A 342 2.88 13.49 -2.40
CA ALA A 342 3.28 12.76 -1.20
C ALA A 342 2.14 12.70 -0.18
N PHE A 343 2.14 11.67 0.64
CA PHE A 343 1.30 11.59 1.84
C PHE A 343 1.94 10.66 2.87
N THR A 344 1.56 10.81 4.14
CA THR A 344 1.96 9.89 5.19
C THR A 344 0.80 8.97 5.57
N PHE A 345 1.06 7.68 5.60
CA PHE A 345 0.17 6.67 6.14
C PHE A 345 0.72 6.22 7.50
N GLU A 346 0.36 6.94 8.56
CA GLU A 346 0.78 6.58 9.92
C GLU A 346 0.08 5.28 10.38
N PRO A 347 0.78 4.38 11.09
CA PRO A 347 2.19 4.45 11.49
C PRO A 347 3.17 3.92 10.44
N ILE A 348 2.76 3.72 9.20
CA ILE A 348 3.44 2.89 8.22
C ILE A 348 4.60 3.62 7.52
N ALA A 349 4.31 4.53 6.61
CA ALA A 349 5.33 5.17 5.80
C ALA A 349 4.91 6.55 5.30
N THR A 350 5.88 7.36 4.92
CA THR A 350 5.66 8.49 4.01
C THR A 350 5.94 8.03 2.59
N TYR A 351 4.98 8.20 1.71
CA TYR A 351 5.05 7.81 0.30
C TYR A 351 5.30 9.03 -0.56
N PHE A 352 6.24 8.90 -1.51
CA PHE A 352 6.66 9.94 -2.44
C PHE A 352 6.47 9.45 -3.86
N PHE A 353 5.58 10.07 -4.62
CA PHE A 353 5.33 9.74 -6.02
C PHE A 353 6.26 10.56 -6.92
N VAL A 354 6.89 9.88 -7.87
CA VAL A 354 7.86 10.46 -8.81
C VAL A 354 7.61 9.83 -10.18
N GLY A 355 7.05 10.60 -11.11
CA GLY A 355 6.62 10.06 -12.39
C GLY A 355 5.64 8.90 -12.22
N ASN A 356 5.85 7.81 -12.93
CA ASN A 356 5.01 6.61 -12.83
C ASN A 356 5.37 5.66 -11.69
N GLY A 357 6.27 6.06 -10.81
CA GLY A 357 6.74 5.28 -9.67
C GLY A 357 6.53 5.97 -8.33
N TYR A 358 6.82 5.26 -7.26
CA TYR A 358 6.82 5.82 -5.92
C TYR A 358 7.95 5.24 -5.07
N TYR A 359 8.33 6.01 -4.06
CA TYR A 359 9.25 5.64 -2.99
C TYR A 359 8.50 5.63 -1.67
N ALA A 360 9.04 4.92 -0.68
CA ALA A 360 8.57 5.02 0.70
C ALA A 360 9.75 5.17 1.66
N SER A 361 9.54 5.99 2.68
CA SER A 361 10.39 6.13 3.85
C SER A 361 9.58 5.73 5.08
N ASP A 362 10.22 5.09 6.06
CA ASP A 362 9.60 4.76 7.35
C ASP A 362 8.98 6.02 7.98
N ALA A 363 7.74 5.91 8.48
CA ALA A 363 7.03 7.04 9.08
C ALA A 363 7.70 7.61 10.34
N TYR A 364 8.60 6.85 10.96
CA TYR A 364 9.32 7.24 12.18
C TYR A 364 10.80 7.56 11.95
N ASP A 365 11.32 7.34 10.72
CA ASP A 365 12.69 7.71 10.39
C ASP A 365 12.78 9.19 10.02
N ASP A 366 13.20 10.03 10.96
CA ASP A 366 13.35 11.49 10.74
C ASP A 366 14.34 11.83 9.62
N SER A 367 15.22 10.89 9.21
CA SER A 367 16.10 11.09 8.05
C SER A 367 15.35 11.12 6.73
N MET A 368 14.15 10.52 6.69
CA MET A 368 13.32 10.33 5.49
C MET A 368 14.06 9.66 4.33
N GLN A 369 15.12 8.90 4.60
CA GLN A 369 15.84 8.16 3.58
C GLN A 369 14.96 7.06 2.99
N VAL A 370 15.02 6.93 1.67
CA VAL A 370 14.33 5.86 0.94
C VAL A 370 15.27 4.70 0.68
N ASN A 371 14.74 3.49 0.74
CA ASN A 371 15.53 2.30 0.44
C ASN A 371 15.55 2.02 -1.06
N HIS A 372 16.61 2.41 -1.75
CA HIS A 372 16.77 2.21 -3.19
C HIS A 372 16.84 0.74 -3.64
N GLN A 373 17.08 -0.19 -2.73
CA GLN A 373 17.08 -1.62 -3.05
C GLN A 373 15.67 -2.08 -3.44
N TYR A 374 14.62 -1.45 -2.88
CA TYR A 374 13.22 -1.84 -3.05
C TYR A 374 12.40 -0.84 -3.83
N TYR A 375 12.92 0.36 -4.10
CA TYR A 375 12.22 1.46 -4.75
C TYR A 375 13.06 2.07 -5.89
N PRO A 376 12.41 2.68 -6.90
CA PRO A 376 10.97 2.94 -7.01
C PRO A 376 10.16 1.72 -7.42
N ARG A 377 8.88 1.69 -7.01
CA ARG A 377 7.89 0.72 -7.48
C ARG A 377 6.87 1.41 -8.38
N ARG A 378 6.25 0.67 -9.30
CA ARG A 378 5.25 1.24 -10.21
C ARG A 378 3.97 1.59 -9.47
N THR A 379 3.55 2.87 -9.57
CA THR A 379 2.33 3.39 -8.95
C THR A 379 1.07 2.66 -9.43
N SER A 380 0.96 2.43 -10.75
CA SER A 380 -0.20 1.77 -11.34
C SER A 380 -0.37 0.33 -10.84
N GLN A 381 0.73 -0.39 -10.68
CA GLN A 381 0.71 -1.77 -10.22
C GLN A 381 0.31 -1.88 -8.74
N TRP A 382 0.92 -1.07 -7.87
CA TRP A 382 0.73 -1.16 -6.43
C TRP A 382 -0.57 -0.51 -5.93
N TRP A 383 -0.84 0.70 -6.41
CA TRP A 383 -1.95 1.49 -5.91
C TRP A 383 -3.25 1.29 -6.70
N LEU A 384 -3.15 0.90 -7.97
CA LEU A 384 -4.29 0.84 -8.88
C LEU A 384 -4.59 -0.58 -9.37
N SER A 385 -3.89 -1.60 -8.85
CA SER A 385 -4.09 -3.02 -9.19
C SER A 385 -4.01 -3.29 -10.70
N CYS A 386 -3.07 -2.66 -11.38
CA CYS A 386 -2.79 -2.86 -12.80
C CYS A 386 -1.79 -4.00 -12.99
N PHE A 387 -2.25 -5.16 -13.42
CA PHE A 387 -1.46 -6.36 -13.67
C PHE A 387 -1.46 -6.76 -15.16
#